data_0b3a6b8fc3d2611fe1a4ca296ad97a36
#
_entry.id   0b3a6b8fc3d2611fe1a4ca296ad97a36
#
_cell.length_a   1.000
_cell.length_b   1.000
_cell.length_c   1.000
_cell.angle_alpha   90.00
_cell.angle_beta   90.00
_cell.angle_gamma   90.00
#
_symmetry.space_group_name_H-M   'P 1'
#
loop_
_entity.id
_entity.type
_entity.pdbx_description
1 polymer ?
#
loop_
_entity_poly.entity_id
_entity_poly.type
_entity_poly.pdbx_seq_one_letter_code
_entity_poly.pdbx_strand_id
1 'polypeptide(L)'
;MQNEEVKKNYLKKLKKFNDCNKNYYEKSKPLISDAEFDKLKIEILELENRYNFLNKTNSPSKSVGFKPSKNFHKVKHKVPMLSLGNAFNEEDLKNFEKKIINFLNLENTIRVEYSAEPKIDGISASLIYKDGKLIKGLSRGDGTEGEDITQNLKTINDIPQEINSKNFPNEIDIRGEVFIENNDFKNINTKFANPRNAASGSLRQKDSAVTAKIPLKFIAYTYGYAKEIKINNQMDFLKNLKLWGFKTNPFNKKITNIKDLMLNHRYLEEKRKEIPFDIDGVVYKVNNFDQQKRLGFAANAPRWAIAHKFSADRSISEIKNIEIQIGRTGALTPVAKIKPVNIGGVI
;
A
#
# COMPACT_ATOMS: atom_id res chain seq x y z
N MET A 1 -19.06 34.23 -1.54
CA MET A 1 -17.91 34.27 -0.59
C MET A 1 -17.61 32.88 0.00
N GLN A 2 -18.54 32.20 0.65
CA GLN A 2 -18.30 30.91 1.32
C GLN A 2 -17.83 29.77 0.37
N ASN A 3 -18.40 29.64 -0.82
CA ASN A 3 -18.02 28.65 -1.82
C ASN A 3 -16.62 28.88 -2.41
N GLU A 4 -16.19 30.14 -2.55
CA GLU A 4 -14.83 30.46 -3.03
C GLU A 4 -13.76 30.13 -1.99
N GLU A 5 -14.06 30.35 -0.72
CA GLU A 5 -13.16 30.01 0.38
C GLU A 5 -12.98 28.49 0.52
N VAL A 6 -14.08 27.74 0.44
CA VAL A 6 -14.05 26.26 0.39
C VAL A 6 -13.22 25.76 -0.79
N LYS A 7 -13.44 26.31 -1.99
CA LYS A 7 -12.67 25.97 -3.19
C LYS A 7 -11.17 26.26 -3.04
N LYS A 8 -10.82 27.40 -2.45
CA LYS A 8 -9.43 27.80 -2.19
C LYS A 8 -8.75 26.86 -1.20
N ASN A 9 -9.44 26.51 -0.11
CA ASN A 9 -8.94 25.53 0.88
C ASN A 9 -8.74 24.14 0.25
N TYR A 10 -9.72 23.66 -0.51
CA TYR A 10 -9.63 22.42 -1.25
C TYR A 10 -8.43 22.38 -2.21
N LEU A 11 -8.25 23.41 -3.03
CA LEU A 11 -7.12 23.50 -3.97
C LEU A 11 -5.75 23.55 -3.26
N LYS A 12 -5.67 24.22 -2.11
CA LYS A 12 -4.45 24.24 -1.27
C LYS A 12 -4.11 22.84 -0.75
N LYS A 13 -5.11 22.12 -0.23
CA LYS A 13 -4.94 20.74 0.26
C LYS A 13 -4.57 19.79 -0.88
N LEU A 14 -5.23 19.90 -2.02
CA LEU A 14 -4.96 19.10 -3.21
C LEU A 14 -3.55 19.33 -3.76
N LYS A 15 -3.08 20.59 -3.80
CA LYS A 15 -1.71 20.91 -4.17
C LYS A 15 -0.71 20.26 -3.21
N LYS A 16 -0.90 20.43 -1.88
CA LYS A 16 -0.05 19.79 -0.86
C LYS A 16 -0.02 18.28 -1.02
N PHE A 17 -1.18 17.64 -1.24
CA PHE A 17 -1.30 16.20 -1.47
C PHE A 17 -0.48 15.76 -2.70
N ASN A 18 -0.60 16.46 -3.83
CA ASN A 18 0.11 16.14 -5.06
C ASN A 18 1.64 16.35 -4.92
N ASP A 19 2.07 17.39 -4.21
CA ASP A 19 3.49 17.65 -3.93
C ASP A 19 4.09 16.56 -3.03
N CYS A 20 3.37 16.14 -1.98
CA CYS A 20 3.76 15.02 -1.13
C CYS A 20 3.84 13.72 -1.92
N ASN A 21 2.84 13.42 -2.72
CA ASN A 21 2.76 12.23 -3.57
C ASN A 21 3.95 12.19 -4.56
N LYS A 22 4.25 13.30 -5.20
CA LYS A 22 5.40 13.43 -6.11
C LYS A 22 6.74 13.19 -5.41
N ASN A 23 6.97 13.82 -4.27
CA ASN A 23 8.23 13.66 -3.55
C ASN A 23 8.38 12.24 -3.00
N TYR A 24 7.28 11.62 -2.53
CA TYR A 24 7.25 10.25 -2.05
C TYR A 24 7.59 9.23 -3.16
N TYR A 25 6.87 9.30 -4.29
CA TYR A 25 7.00 8.31 -5.36
C TYR A 25 8.13 8.59 -6.37
N GLU A 26 8.45 9.86 -6.68
CA GLU A 26 9.53 10.16 -7.63
C GLU A 26 10.90 10.29 -6.99
N LYS A 27 10.96 10.92 -5.80
CA LYS A 27 12.23 11.27 -5.17
C LYS A 27 12.61 10.38 -4.00
N SER A 28 11.70 9.47 -3.59
CA SER A 28 11.85 8.65 -2.37
C SER A 28 12.21 9.48 -1.13
N LYS A 29 11.70 10.73 -1.07
CA LYS A 29 11.89 11.71 0.01
C LYS A 29 10.52 12.19 0.48
N PRO A 30 9.90 11.53 1.48
CA PRO A 30 8.62 11.96 2.03
C PRO A 30 8.74 13.36 2.65
N LEU A 31 7.76 14.23 2.39
CA LEU A 31 7.68 15.59 2.97
C LEU A 31 6.91 15.61 4.29
N ILE A 32 6.07 14.62 4.51
CA ILE A 32 5.23 14.43 5.70
C ILE A 32 5.18 12.95 6.04
N SER A 33 4.81 12.61 7.26
CA SER A 33 4.61 11.21 7.68
C SER A 33 3.43 10.56 6.94
N ASP A 34 3.41 9.23 6.86
CA ASP A 34 2.31 8.48 6.25
C ASP A 34 0.98 8.77 6.93
N ALA A 35 0.97 8.94 8.26
CA ALA A 35 -0.22 9.31 9.03
C ALA A 35 -0.77 10.70 8.64
N GLU A 36 0.10 11.69 8.47
CA GLU A 36 -0.30 13.03 8.01
C GLU A 36 -0.79 13.01 6.56
N PHE A 37 -0.17 12.16 5.73
CA PHE A 37 -0.60 11.98 4.34
C PHE A 37 -1.99 11.36 4.27
N ASP A 38 -2.27 10.31 5.06
CA ASP A 38 -3.58 9.68 5.14
C ASP A 38 -4.64 10.66 5.69
N LYS A 39 -4.30 11.43 6.73
CA LYS A 39 -5.20 12.48 7.25
C LYS A 39 -5.53 13.52 6.19
N LEU A 40 -4.53 14.01 5.45
CA LEU A 40 -4.72 14.97 4.35
C LEU A 40 -5.62 14.40 3.26
N LYS A 41 -5.47 13.11 2.94
CA LYS A 41 -6.32 12.39 1.99
C LYS A 41 -7.78 12.34 2.47
N ILE A 42 -8.01 11.99 3.74
CA ILE A 42 -9.35 11.95 4.34
C ILE A 42 -10.01 13.33 4.28
N GLU A 43 -9.31 14.39 4.69
CA GLU A 43 -9.81 15.76 4.67
C GLU A 43 -10.22 16.22 3.25
N ILE A 44 -9.47 15.81 2.21
CA ILE A 44 -9.83 16.09 0.80
C ILE A 44 -11.11 15.35 0.42
N LEU A 45 -11.22 14.06 0.75
CA LEU A 45 -12.38 13.24 0.44
C LEU A 45 -13.65 13.72 1.15
N GLU A 46 -13.55 14.17 2.40
CA GLU A 46 -14.67 14.77 3.17
C GLU A 46 -15.17 16.06 2.49
N LEU A 47 -14.26 16.93 2.05
CA LEU A 47 -14.64 18.13 1.30
C LEU A 47 -15.35 17.78 -0.01
N GLU A 48 -14.89 16.76 -0.73
CA GLU A 48 -15.51 16.30 -1.97
C GLU A 48 -16.88 15.67 -1.78
N ASN A 49 -17.10 14.99 -0.65
CA ASN A 49 -18.39 14.42 -0.29
C ASN A 49 -19.39 15.51 0.14
N ARG A 50 -18.89 16.54 0.82
CA ARG A 50 -19.73 17.63 1.33
C ARG A 50 -20.08 18.66 0.27
N TYR A 51 -19.21 18.87 -0.74
CA TYR A 51 -19.33 19.95 -1.73
C TYR A 51 -19.23 19.43 -3.16
N ASN A 52 -20.36 19.18 -3.80
CA ASN A 52 -20.43 18.60 -5.15
C ASN A 52 -19.88 19.51 -6.27
N PHE A 53 -19.73 20.82 -6.02
CA PHE A 53 -19.20 21.79 -6.99
C PHE A 53 -17.67 21.74 -7.15
N LEU A 54 -16.97 20.99 -6.31
CA LEU A 54 -15.51 20.88 -6.39
C LEU A 54 -15.06 20.05 -7.59
N ASN A 55 -14.05 20.53 -8.31
CA ASN A 55 -13.47 19.79 -9.44
C ASN A 55 -12.57 18.66 -8.93
N LYS A 56 -12.98 17.41 -9.16
CA LYS A 56 -12.34 16.18 -8.69
C LYS A 56 -11.31 15.58 -9.68
N THR A 57 -10.91 16.31 -10.73
CA THR A 57 -10.07 15.75 -11.82
C THR A 57 -8.72 15.20 -11.31
N ASN A 58 -8.08 15.89 -10.37
CA ASN A 58 -6.80 15.51 -9.78
C ASN A 58 -6.94 15.01 -8.34
N SER A 59 -8.13 14.52 -7.97
CA SER A 59 -8.43 14.05 -6.63
C SER A 59 -7.80 12.70 -6.32
N PRO A 60 -7.40 12.45 -5.05
CA PRO A 60 -7.05 11.11 -4.58
C PRO A 60 -8.19 10.10 -4.70
N SER A 61 -9.44 10.55 -4.90
CA SER A 61 -10.57 9.66 -5.20
C SER A 61 -10.51 9.04 -6.60
N LYS A 62 -9.71 9.62 -7.52
CA LYS A 62 -9.64 9.19 -8.93
C LYS A 62 -8.29 8.62 -9.35
N SER A 63 -7.25 8.76 -8.55
CA SER A 63 -5.90 8.28 -8.88
C SER A 63 -5.25 7.57 -7.72
N VAL A 64 -4.42 6.58 -8.03
CA VAL A 64 -3.60 5.83 -7.07
C VAL A 64 -2.13 6.04 -7.45
N GLY A 65 -1.27 6.25 -6.46
CA GLY A 65 0.16 6.40 -6.70
C GLY A 65 0.52 7.66 -7.49
N PHE A 66 1.57 7.58 -8.30
CA PHE A 66 2.08 8.66 -9.13
C PHE A 66 2.32 8.19 -10.56
N LYS A 67 2.22 9.09 -11.53
CA LYS A 67 2.48 8.75 -12.94
C LYS A 67 3.88 8.17 -13.08
N PRO A 68 4.04 7.04 -13.81
CA PRO A 68 5.34 6.42 -14.06
C PRO A 68 6.34 7.40 -14.67
N SER A 69 7.62 7.26 -14.28
CA SER A 69 8.68 8.14 -14.76
C SER A 69 8.91 7.96 -16.27
N LYS A 70 9.56 8.94 -16.91
CA LYS A 70 9.92 8.84 -18.34
C LYS A 70 11.13 7.92 -18.60
N ASN A 71 11.80 7.43 -17.53
CA ASN A 71 13.05 6.69 -17.63
C ASN A 71 12.86 5.19 -17.94
N PHE A 72 11.65 4.66 -17.74
CA PHE A 72 11.30 3.26 -17.96
C PHE A 72 10.16 3.14 -18.97
N HIS A 73 10.13 2.03 -19.70
CA HIS A 73 9.02 1.71 -20.56
C HIS A 73 7.74 1.49 -19.71
N LYS A 74 6.62 2.05 -20.15
CA LYS A 74 5.34 1.93 -19.45
C LYS A 74 4.55 0.78 -19.99
N VAL A 75 3.93 0.02 -19.09
CA VAL A 75 3.10 -1.14 -19.43
C VAL A 75 1.79 -1.05 -18.66
N LYS A 76 0.69 -1.24 -19.37
CA LYS A 76 -0.65 -1.28 -18.78
C LYS A 76 -0.88 -2.57 -18.02
N HIS A 77 -1.38 -2.48 -16.78
CA HIS A 77 -1.81 -3.64 -16.01
C HIS A 77 -3.10 -4.24 -16.62
N LYS A 78 -3.16 -5.58 -16.75
CA LYS A 78 -4.40 -6.26 -17.19
C LYS A 78 -5.55 -6.06 -16.20
N VAL A 79 -5.22 -6.06 -14.90
CA VAL A 79 -6.13 -5.70 -13.82
C VAL A 79 -5.46 -4.56 -13.04
N PRO A 80 -6.13 -3.45 -12.75
CA PRO A 80 -5.53 -2.33 -12.03
C PRO A 80 -4.92 -2.73 -10.68
N MET A 81 -3.80 -2.12 -10.31
CA MET A 81 -3.18 -2.23 -8.98
C MET A 81 -3.67 -1.11 -8.07
N LEU A 82 -4.86 -1.28 -7.53
CA LEU A 82 -5.54 -0.26 -6.74
C LEU A 82 -4.96 -0.12 -5.32
N SER A 83 -5.30 0.98 -4.66
CA SER A 83 -5.07 1.15 -3.22
C SER A 83 -6.06 0.32 -2.41
N LEU A 84 -5.85 0.27 -1.09
CA LEU A 84 -6.82 -0.28 -0.14
C LEU A 84 -7.56 0.86 0.55
N GLY A 85 -8.82 0.62 0.94
CA GLY A 85 -9.48 1.44 1.94
C GLY A 85 -8.75 1.29 3.28
N ASN A 86 -8.81 2.31 4.14
CA ASN A 86 -8.22 2.25 5.47
C ASN A 86 -9.29 2.05 6.54
N ALA A 87 -8.95 1.28 7.56
CA ALA A 87 -9.63 1.22 8.85
C ALA A 87 -8.65 1.63 9.95
N PHE A 88 -9.13 2.32 10.98
CA PHE A 88 -8.32 2.79 12.11
C PHE A 88 -8.86 2.30 13.45
N ASN A 89 -10.07 1.76 13.45
CA ASN A 89 -10.76 1.29 14.65
C ASN A 89 -11.74 0.15 14.33
N GLU A 90 -12.35 -0.39 15.40
CA GLU A 90 -13.31 -1.49 15.29
C GLU A 90 -14.58 -1.11 14.52
N GLU A 91 -15.04 0.14 14.66
CA GLU A 91 -16.23 0.64 13.97
C GLU A 91 -16.04 0.64 12.45
N ASP A 92 -14.86 1.02 11.98
CA ASP A 92 -14.52 0.96 10.55
C ASP A 92 -14.59 -0.48 10.02
N LEU A 93 -14.14 -1.47 10.80
CA LEU A 93 -14.22 -2.89 10.42
C LEU A 93 -15.66 -3.40 10.41
N LYS A 94 -16.48 -3.02 11.41
CA LYS A 94 -17.92 -3.35 11.43
C LYS A 94 -18.65 -2.78 10.22
N ASN A 95 -18.32 -1.52 9.87
CA ASN A 95 -18.88 -0.87 8.69
C ASN A 95 -18.43 -1.55 7.38
N PHE A 96 -17.17 -2.00 7.32
CA PHE A 96 -16.65 -2.77 6.19
C PHE A 96 -17.40 -4.11 6.04
N GLU A 97 -17.54 -4.88 7.12
CA GLU A 97 -18.29 -6.17 7.12
C GLU A 97 -19.75 -5.96 6.73
N LYS A 98 -20.43 -4.95 7.31
CA LYS A 98 -21.81 -4.63 6.98
C LYS A 98 -21.99 -4.30 5.47
N LYS A 99 -21.06 -3.58 4.87
CA LYS A 99 -21.07 -3.30 3.42
C LYS A 99 -20.92 -4.59 2.60
N ILE A 100 -20.09 -5.53 3.02
CA ILE A 100 -19.92 -6.83 2.36
C ILE A 100 -21.21 -7.65 2.45
N ILE A 101 -21.78 -7.81 3.65
CA ILE A 101 -23.01 -8.54 3.90
C ILE A 101 -24.16 -8.00 3.05
N ASN A 102 -24.36 -6.69 3.07
CA ASN A 102 -25.41 -6.02 2.30
C ASN A 102 -25.20 -6.18 0.77
N PHE A 103 -23.98 -6.00 0.29
CA PHE A 103 -23.69 -6.08 -1.14
C PHE A 103 -23.86 -7.49 -1.70
N LEU A 104 -23.44 -8.49 -0.93
CA LEU A 104 -23.57 -9.90 -1.31
C LEU A 104 -24.95 -10.49 -1.00
N ASN A 105 -25.81 -9.74 -0.30
CA ASN A 105 -27.12 -10.17 0.17
C ASN A 105 -27.04 -11.45 1.00
N LEU A 106 -26.10 -11.49 1.96
CA LEU A 106 -25.90 -12.63 2.84
C LEU A 106 -26.92 -12.62 3.98
N GLU A 107 -27.34 -13.81 4.38
CA GLU A 107 -28.16 -13.97 5.61
C GLU A 107 -27.32 -13.58 6.84
N ASN A 108 -27.96 -13.03 7.88
CA ASN A 108 -27.31 -12.58 9.10
C ASN A 108 -26.58 -13.70 9.89
N THR A 109 -26.88 -14.93 9.57
CA THR A 109 -26.24 -16.13 10.15
C THR A 109 -24.91 -16.50 9.49
N ILE A 110 -24.66 -16.00 8.26
CA ILE A 110 -23.46 -16.31 7.49
C ILE A 110 -22.31 -15.40 7.94
N ARG A 111 -21.24 -16.02 8.42
CA ARG A 111 -20.01 -15.32 8.77
C ARG A 111 -19.11 -15.15 7.54
N VAL A 112 -18.59 -13.94 7.35
CA VAL A 112 -17.59 -13.67 6.33
C VAL A 112 -16.24 -14.21 6.80
N GLU A 113 -15.60 -15.04 5.97
CA GLU A 113 -14.23 -15.47 6.23
C GLU A 113 -13.24 -14.46 5.66
N TYR A 114 -12.23 -14.12 6.43
CA TYR A 114 -11.15 -13.22 6.03
C TYR A 114 -9.80 -13.92 6.04
N SER A 115 -8.95 -13.59 5.05
CA SER A 115 -7.52 -13.71 5.18
C SER A 115 -6.99 -12.44 5.83
N ALA A 116 -6.33 -12.59 6.98
CA ALA A 116 -5.63 -11.52 7.70
C ALA A 116 -4.13 -11.62 7.40
N GLU A 117 -3.57 -10.62 6.76
CA GLU A 117 -2.20 -10.61 6.24
C GLU A 117 -1.45 -9.37 6.75
N PRO A 118 -0.25 -9.50 7.37
CA PRO A 118 0.54 -8.34 7.74
C PRO A 118 0.80 -7.44 6.54
N LYS A 119 0.55 -6.15 6.71
CA LYS A 119 0.78 -5.13 5.69
C LYS A 119 2.26 -4.72 5.71
N ILE A 120 3.03 -5.31 4.80
CA ILE A 120 4.45 -5.01 4.68
C ILE A 120 4.62 -3.58 4.16
N ASP A 121 5.52 -2.84 4.78
CA ASP A 121 5.90 -1.49 4.36
C ASP A 121 7.04 -1.55 3.34
N GLY A 122 6.66 -1.77 2.10
CA GLY A 122 7.56 -1.94 0.96
C GLY A 122 7.03 -1.30 -0.30
N ILE A 123 7.40 -1.84 -1.45
CA ILE A 123 6.99 -1.39 -2.78
C ILE A 123 6.31 -2.54 -3.51
N SER A 124 5.06 -2.33 -3.88
CA SER A 124 4.29 -3.33 -4.62
C SER A 124 4.85 -3.55 -6.02
N ALA A 125 4.96 -4.81 -6.40
CA ALA A 125 5.36 -5.24 -7.74
C ALA A 125 4.39 -6.28 -8.29
N SER A 126 4.28 -6.33 -9.62
CA SER A 126 3.49 -7.26 -10.40
C SER A 126 4.42 -8.08 -11.27
N LEU A 127 4.34 -9.41 -11.16
CA LEU A 127 5.18 -10.39 -11.85
C LEU A 127 4.32 -11.18 -12.82
N ILE A 128 4.52 -10.97 -14.12
CA ILE A 128 3.73 -11.62 -15.18
C ILE A 128 4.48 -12.87 -15.63
N TYR A 129 3.85 -14.01 -15.39
CA TYR A 129 4.33 -15.31 -15.84
C TYR A 129 3.51 -15.79 -17.02
N LYS A 130 4.18 -16.43 -17.97
CA LYS A 130 3.55 -17.14 -19.07
C LYS A 130 4.27 -18.49 -19.24
N ASP A 131 3.51 -19.58 -19.29
CA ASP A 131 4.00 -20.94 -19.41
C ASP A 131 5.12 -21.25 -18.39
N GLY A 132 4.91 -20.80 -17.13
CA GLY A 132 5.85 -20.95 -16.02
C GLY A 132 7.05 -20.01 -16.02
N LYS A 133 7.27 -19.19 -17.06
CA LYS A 133 8.43 -18.28 -17.17
C LYS A 133 8.07 -16.85 -16.80
N LEU A 134 8.92 -16.19 -16.01
CA LEU A 134 8.79 -14.74 -15.71
C LEU A 134 9.13 -13.94 -16.97
N ILE A 135 8.09 -13.35 -17.58
CA ILE A 135 8.23 -12.56 -18.81
C ILE A 135 8.31 -11.05 -18.55
N LYS A 136 7.62 -10.55 -17.52
CA LYS A 136 7.63 -9.13 -17.13
C LYS A 136 7.50 -8.94 -15.64
N GLY A 137 8.14 -7.88 -15.16
CA GLY A 137 7.98 -7.36 -13.81
C GLY A 137 7.69 -5.87 -13.84
N LEU A 138 6.59 -5.44 -13.21
CA LEU A 138 6.09 -4.07 -13.28
C LEU A 138 6.02 -3.45 -11.89
N SER A 139 6.30 -2.15 -11.79
CA SER A 139 5.94 -1.36 -10.63
C SER A 139 4.43 -1.12 -10.60
N ARG A 140 3.87 -0.69 -9.46
CA ARG A 140 2.46 -0.30 -9.40
C ARG A 140 2.14 0.90 -10.30
N GLY A 141 3.06 1.86 -10.40
CA GLY A 141 2.83 3.11 -11.11
C GLY A 141 1.65 3.90 -10.55
N ASP A 142 0.75 4.35 -11.44
CA ASP A 142 -0.50 5.03 -11.08
C ASP A 142 -1.68 4.07 -10.85
N GLY A 143 -1.39 2.77 -10.82
CA GLY A 143 -2.37 1.70 -10.67
C GLY A 143 -2.95 1.20 -11.99
N THR A 144 -2.92 1.97 -13.04
CA THR A 144 -3.36 1.58 -14.40
C THR A 144 -2.17 1.17 -15.26
N GLU A 145 -1.07 1.93 -15.17
CA GLU A 145 0.19 1.68 -15.86
C GLU A 145 1.35 1.64 -14.87
N GLY A 146 2.24 0.66 -15.02
CA GLY A 146 3.47 0.51 -14.26
C GLY A 146 4.72 0.71 -15.11
N GLU A 147 5.86 0.91 -14.47
CA GLU A 147 7.18 0.93 -15.09
C GLU A 147 7.65 -0.52 -15.29
N ASP A 148 8.20 -0.85 -16.46
CA ASP A 148 8.86 -2.13 -16.69
C ASP A 148 10.20 -2.14 -15.97
N ILE A 149 10.24 -2.84 -14.85
CA ILE A 149 11.41 -3.03 -13.98
C ILE A 149 11.84 -4.49 -13.94
N THR A 150 11.57 -5.23 -15.03
CA THR A 150 11.81 -6.68 -15.12
C THR A 150 13.23 -7.06 -14.75
N GLN A 151 14.23 -6.36 -15.29
CA GLN A 151 15.63 -6.69 -15.04
C GLN A 151 16.03 -6.49 -13.57
N ASN A 152 15.48 -5.45 -12.93
CA ASN A 152 15.69 -5.18 -11.51
C ASN A 152 15.03 -6.24 -10.63
N LEU A 153 13.79 -6.61 -10.92
CA LEU A 153 13.09 -7.68 -10.18
C LEU A 153 13.74 -9.05 -10.35
N LYS A 154 14.34 -9.34 -11.51
CA LYS A 154 15.09 -10.57 -11.74
C LYS A 154 16.34 -10.73 -10.87
N THR A 155 16.85 -9.66 -10.27
CA THR A 155 17.98 -9.72 -9.32
C THR A 155 17.57 -10.18 -7.92
N ILE A 156 16.27 -10.27 -7.64
CA ILE A 156 15.74 -10.65 -6.31
C ILE A 156 15.62 -12.17 -6.25
N ASN A 157 16.38 -12.81 -5.37
CA ASN A 157 16.45 -14.27 -5.26
C ASN A 157 15.12 -14.93 -4.86
N ASP A 158 14.22 -14.18 -4.16
CA ASP A 158 12.90 -14.66 -3.75
C ASP A 158 11.88 -14.72 -4.90
N ILE A 159 12.26 -14.26 -6.10
CA ILE A 159 11.41 -14.27 -7.29
C ILE A 159 11.83 -15.43 -8.22
N PRO A 160 11.03 -16.51 -8.30
CA PRO A 160 11.31 -17.60 -9.22
C PRO A 160 11.33 -17.13 -10.68
N GLN A 161 12.39 -17.47 -11.43
CA GLN A 161 12.48 -17.14 -12.86
C GLN A 161 11.67 -18.13 -13.71
N GLU A 162 11.61 -19.39 -13.27
CA GLU A 162 10.82 -20.47 -13.86
C GLU A 162 10.07 -21.24 -12.76
N ILE A 163 8.85 -21.65 -13.07
CA ILE A 163 7.97 -22.43 -12.19
C ILE A 163 7.48 -23.66 -12.95
N ASN A 164 7.96 -24.81 -12.52
CA ASN A 164 7.60 -26.12 -13.10
C ASN A 164 6.59 -26.82 -12.18
N SER A 165 5.32 -26.38 -12.21
CA SER A 165 4.26 -26.98 -11.42
C SER A 165 3.02 -27.23 -12.32
N LYS A 166 2.48 -28.46 -12.26
CA LYS A 166 1.29 -28.85 -13.03
C LYS A 166 0.05 -27.99 -12.73
N ASN A 167 0.00 -27.38 -11.54
CA ASN A 167 -1.13 -26.56 -11.11
C ASN A 167 -0.86 -25.05 -11.29
N PHE A 168 0.24 -24.67 -11.95
CA PHE A 168 0.54 -23.27 -12.23
C PHE A 168 -0.27 -22.82 -13.46
N PRO A 169 -0.95 -21.67 -13.39
CA PRO A 169 -1.72 -21.16 -14.54
C PRO A 169 -0.82 -20.85 -15.74
N ASN A 170 -1.29 -21.08 -16.96
CA ASN A 170 -0.55 -20.78 -18.19
C ASN A 170 -0.19 -19.28 -18.28
N GLU A 171 -1.01 -18.40 -17.74
CA GLU A 171 -0.72 -16.98 -17.61
C GLU A 171 -1.25 -16.45 -16.28
N ILE A 172 -0.39 -15.79 -15.51
CA ILE A 172 -0.76 -15.19 -14.23
C ILE A 172 0.09 -13.94 -13.94
N ASP A 173 -0.55 -12.94 -13.31
CA ASP A 173 0.06 -11.74 -12.75
C ASP A 173 0.12 -11.91 -11.22
N ILE A 174 1.26 -12.37 -10.69
CA ILE A 174 1.50 -12.51 -9.24
C ILE A 174 1.92 -11.17 -8.67
N ARG A 175 1.28 -10.76 -7.59
CA ARG A 175 1.55 -9.50 -6.89
C ARG A 175 2.14 -9.74 -5.51
N GLY A 176 3.10 -8.92 -5.17
CA GLY A 176 3.79 -9.00 -3.89
C GLY A 176 4.42 -7.66 -3.52
N GLU A 177 5.10 -7.66 -2.38
CA GLU A 177 5.82 -6.50 -1.87
C GLU A 177 7.31 -6.76 -1.91
N VAL A 178 8.06 -5.82 -2.50
CA VAL A 178 9.53 -5.76 -2.43
C VAL A 178 9.90 -4.91 -1.22
N PHE A 179 10.79 -5.42 -0.39
CA PHE A 179 11.21 -4.78 0.85
C PHE A 179 12.67 -5.10 1.17
N ILE A 180 13.19 -4.49 2.22
CA ILE A 180 14.52 -4.77 2.80
C ILE A 180 14.30 -5.11 4.27
N GLU A 181 14.96 -6.16 4.76
CA GLU A 181 14.92 -6.48 6.19
C GLU A 181 15.68 -5.43 7.01
N ASN A 182 15.21 -5.15 8.22
CA ASN A 182 15.72 -4.09 9.08
C ASN A 182 17.21 -4.24 9.40
N ASN A 183 17.69 -5.49 9.56
CA ASN A 183 19.11 -5.78 9.79
C ASN A 183 19.94 -5.54 8.53
N ASP A 184 19.43 -5.94 7.37
CA ASP A 184 20.09 -5.69 6.09
C ASP A 184 20.18 -4.18 5.82
N PHE A 185 19.11 -3.44 6.09
CA PHE A 185 19.10 -1.98 5.90
C PHE A 185 20.13 -1.25 6.77
N LYS A 186 20.33 -1.69 8.02
CA LYS A 186 21.38 -1.11 8.90
C LYS A 186 22.79 -1.32 8.36
N ASN A 187 23.00 -2.41 7.62
CA ASN A 187 24.31 -2.78 7.07
C ASN A 187 24.58 -2.16 5.68
N ILE A 188 23.56 -1.58 5.04
CA ILE A 188 23.75 -0.90 3.77
C ILE A 188 24.19 0.54 4.04
N ASN A 189 25.30 0.96 3.42
CA ASN A 189 25.67 2.37 3.38
C ASN A 189 24.76 3.11 2.40
N THR A 190 23.62 3.58 2.86
CA THR A 190 22.60 4.23 2.04
C THR A 190 22.27 5.63 2.55
N LYS A 191 21.88 6.51 1.61
CA LYS A 191 21.36 7.86 1.92
C LYS A 191 19.83 7.86 2.15
N PHE A 192 19.18 6.69 2.07
CA PHE A 192 17.74 6.60 2.25
C PHE A 192 17.35 6.62 3.72
N ALA A 193 16.22 7.26 4.00
CA ALA A 193 15.74 7.50 5.36
C ALA A 193 15.18 6.25 6.06
N ASN A 194 14.65 5.28 5.28
CA ASN A 194 14.04 4.05 5.78
C ASN A 194 14.14 2.91 4.76
N PRO A 195 13.86 1.63 5.17
CA PRO A 195 13.92 0.45 4.30
C PRO A 195 13.05 0.56 3.06
N ARG A 196 11.83 1.11 3.19
CA ARG A 196 10.89 1.30 2.07
C ARG A 196 11.46 2.23 1.00
N ASN A 197 12.01 3.39 1.40
CA ASN A 197 12.61 4.34 0.47
C ASN A 197 13.85 3.75 -0.21
N ALA A 198 14.63 2.94 0.51
CA ALA A 198 15.77 2.22 -0.06
C ALA A 198 15.31 1.19 -1.09
N ALA A 199 14.28 0.40 -0.81
CA ALA A 199 13.70 -0.54 -1.78
C ALA A 199 13.18 0.19 -3.03
N SER A 200 12.44 1.30 -2.86
CA SER A 200 11.91 2.11 -3.97
C SER A 200 13.02 2.66 -4.86
N GLY A 201 14.04 3.27 -4.25
CA GLY A 201 15.16 3.85 -4.99
C GLY A 201 16.00 2.79 -5.71
N SER A 202 16.16 1.61 -5.10
CA SER A 202 16.93 0.51 -5.66
C SER A 202 16.24 -0.16 -6.85
N LEU A 203 14.92 -0.29 -6.83
CA LEU A 203 14.15 -0.84 -7.95
C LEU A 203 14.11 0.08 -9.19
N ARG A 204 14.44 1.35 -9.04
CA ARG A 204 14.43 2.33 -10.13
C ARG A 204 15.82 2.66 -10.68
N GLN A 205 16.80 1.80 -10.45
CA GLN A 205 18.11 1.93 -11.06
C GLN A 205 18.05 1.52 -12.54
N LYS A 206 18.66 2.33 -13.41
CA LYS A 206 18.76 2.00 -14.85
C LYS A 206 19.60 0.77 -15.10
N ASP A 207 20.65 0.58 -14.30
CA ASP A 207 21.50 -0.59 -14.32
C ASP A 207 21.07 -1.56 -13.21
N SER A 208 20.57 -2.72 -13.60
CA SER A 208 20.14 -3.78 -12.67
C SER A 208 21.28 -4.36 -11.84
N ALA A 209 22.55 -4.22 -12.29
CA ALA A 209 23.71 -4.62 -11.50
C ALA A 209 23.85 -3.79 -10.21
N VAL A 210 23.38 -2.53 -10.21
CA VAL A 210 23.31 -1.69 -9.00
C VAL A 210 22.21 -2.22 -8.06
N THR A 211 21.05 -2.59 -8.59
CA THR A 211 19.96 -3.21 -7.82
C THR A 211 20.40 -4.54 -7.18
N ALA A 212 21.16 -5.35 -7.91
CA ALA A 212 21.65 -6.65 -7.44
C ALA A 212 22.53 -6.57 -6.17
N LYS A 213 23.15 -5.42 -5.91
CA LYS A 213 23.97 -5.19 -4.70
C LYS A 213 23.16 -4.93 -3.44
N ILE A 214 21.85 -4.66 -3.59
CA ILE A 214 20.96 -4.36 -2.50
C ILE A 214 20.19 -5.63 -2.11
N PRO A 215 20.17 -6.03 -0.84
CA PRO A 215 19.52 -7.26 -0.37
C PRO A 215 17.98 -7.13 -0.36
N LEU A 216 17.41 -6.91 -1.54
CA LEU A 216 15.97 -6.85 -1.72
C LEU A 216 15.36 -8.24 -1.51
N LYS A 217 14.20 -8.26 -0.85
CA LYS A 217 13.38 -9.44 -0.61
C LYS A 217 12.01 -9.25 -1.29
N PHE A 218 11.31 -10.36 -1.50
CA PHE A 218 9.96 -10.35 -2.06
C PHE A 218 9.04 -11.32 -1.33
N ILE A 219 7.85 -10.83 -0.96
CA ILE A 219 6.77 -11.66 -0.43
C ILE A 219 5.56 -11.52 -1.33
N ALA A 220 5.09 -12.64 -1.89
CA ALA A 220 3.88 -12.69 -2.68
C ALA A 220 2.63 -12.74 -1.80
N TYR A 221 1.56 -12.02 -2.20
CA TYR A 221 0.35 -11.93 -1.39
C TYR A 221 -0.98 -12.03 -2.18
N THR A 222 -0.98 -11.91 -3.48
CA THR A 222 -2.20 -12.06 -4.30
C THR A 222 -1.85 -12.18 -5.78
N TYR A 223 -2.87 -12.27 -6.62
CA TYR A 223 -2.75 -12.13 -8.08
C TYR A 223 -3.62 -11.00 -8.60
N GLY A 224 -3.29 -10.46 -9.77
CA GLY A 224 -4.13 -9.52 -10.49
C GLY A 224 -4.98 -10.23 -11.53
N TYR A 225 -4.35 -10.75 -12.56
CA TYR A 225 -4.96 -11.54 -13.63
C TYR A 225 -4.45 -12.98 -13.56
N ALA A 226 -5.32 -13.94 -13.84
CA ALA A 226 -4.93 -15.34 -14.07
C ALA A 226 -5.85 -15.98 -15.11
N LYS A 227 -5.28 -16.75 -16.02
CA LYS A 227 -6.01 -17.58 -16.94
C LYS A 227 -6.21 -18.97 -16.31
N GLU A 228 -7.48 -19.37 -16.14
CA GLU A 228 -7.86 -20.72 -15.68
C GLU A 228 -7.30 -21.09 -14.29
N ILE A 229 -7.40 -20.18 -13.34
CA ILE A 229 -7.02 -20.48 -11.95
C ILE A 229 -8.06 -21.43 -11.32
N LYS A 230 -7.57 -22.55 -10.75
CA LYS A 230 -8.41 -23.58 -10.10
C LYS A 230 -8.49 -23.44 -8.57
N ILE A 231 -8.07 -22.31 -8.03
CA ILE A 231 -8.03 -22.02 -6.61
C ILE A 231 -9.19 -21.08 -6.27
N ASN A 232 -9.95 -21.39 -5.22
CA ASN A 232 -11.23 -20.74 -4.93
C ASN A 232 -11.15 -19.76 -3.76
N ASN A 233 -10.02 -19.69 -3.05
CA ASN A 233 -9.90 -18.81 -1.90
C ASN A 233 -8.45 -18.31 -1.68
N GLN A 234 -8.33 -17.20 -0.95
CA GLN A 234 -7.08 -16.51 -0.70
C GLN A 234 -6.08 -17.35 0.11
N MET A 235 -6.55 -18.06 1.15
CA MET A 235 -5.65 -18.86 1.99
C MET A 235 -5.04 -20.04 1.23
N ASP A 236 -5.81 -20.69 0.36
CA ASP A 236 -5.27 -21.75 -0.49
C ASP A 236 -4.39 -21.19 -1.60
N PHE A 237 -4.68 -19.97 -2.08
CA PHE A 237 -3.76 -19.28 -3.01
C PHE A 237 -2.40 -19.01 -2.34
N LEU A 238 -2.37 -18.54 -1.09
CA LEU A 238 -1.12 -18.34 -0.34
C LEU A 238 -0.34 -19.64 -0.13
N LYS A 239 -1.02 -20.78 0.07
CA LYS A 239 -0.37 -22.10 0.12
C LYS A 239 0.23 -22.47 -1.24
N ASN A 240 -0.50 -22.24 -2.33
CA ASN A 240 -0.01 -22.53 -3.68
C ASN A 240 1.17 -21.65 -4.06
N LEU A 241 1.20 -20.36 -3.65
CA LEU A 241 2.38 -19.51 -3.83
C LEU A 241 3.64 -20.15 -3.24
N LYS A 242 3.57 -20.76 -2.04
CA LYS A 242 4.70 -21.49 -1.45
C LYS A 242 5.10 -22.70 -2.29
N LEU A 243 4.13 -23.47 -2.79
CA LEU A 243 4.39 -24.62 -3.66
C LEU A 243 5.01 -24.20 -5.00
N TRP A 244 4.74 -23.00 -5.47
CA TRP A 244 5.33 -22.40 -6.66
C TRP A 244 6.68 -21.72 -6.41
N GLY A 245 7.22 -21.80 -5.19
CA GLY A 245 8.54 -21.28 -4.84
C GLY A 245 8.57 -19.85 -4.33
N PHE A 246 7.41 -19.21 -4.15
CA PHE A 246 7.36 -17.87 -3.56
C PHE A 246 7.39 -17.92 -2.02
N LYS A 247 7.98 -16.90 -1.43
CA LYS A 247 7.77 -16.61 0.00
C LYS A 247 6.42 -15.94 0.22
N THR A 248 5.73 -16.34 1.28
CA THR A 248 4.51 -15.69 1.78
C THR A 248 4.70 -15.35 3.25
N ASN A 249 3.93 -14.39 3.76
CA ASN A 249 4.08 -13.98 5.15
C ASN A 249 3.68 -15.12 6.12
N PRO A 250 4.53 -15.48 7.10
CA PRO A 250 4.24 -16.58 8.04
C PRO A 250 3.12 -16.26 9.02
N PHE A 251 2.79 -14.98 9.21
CA PHE A 251 1.73 -14.53 10.12
C PHE A 251 0.34 -14.45 9.47
N ASN A 252 0.20 -14.92 8.22
CA ASN A 252 -1.11 -14.97 7.56
C ASN A 252 -2.05 -15.91 8.31
N LYS A 253 -3.28 -15.44 8.58
CA LYS A 253 -4.30 -16.22 9.31
C LYS A 253 -5.66 -16.13 8.63
N LYS A 254 -6.46 -17.20 8.74
CA LYS A 254 -7.89 -17.20 8.44
C LYS A 254 -8.67 -16.79 9.70
N ILE A 255 -9.55 -15.80 9.58
CA ILE A 255 -10.35 -15.25 10.69
C ILE A 255 -11.79 -15.06 10.22
N THR A 256 -12.77 -15.25 11.12
CA THR A 256 -14.19 -15.28 10.79
C THR A 256 -15.06 -14.31 11.58
N ASN A 257 -14.46 -13.47 12.43
CA ASN A 257 -15.20 -12.50 13.24
C ASN A 257 -14.36 -11.26 13.58
N ILE A 258 -15.01 -10.14 13.80
CA ILE A 258 -14.37 -8.84 14.07
C ILE A 258 -13.51 -8.87 15.35
N LYS A 259 -13.97 -9.55 16.39
CA LYS A 259 -13.22 -9.64 17.66
C LYS A 259 -11.82 -10.24 17.45
N ASP A 260 -11.74 -11.34 16.68
CA ASP A 260 -10.47 -11.99 16.39
C ASP A 260 -9.62 -11.18 15.39
N LEU A 261 -10.24 -10.40 14.48
CA LEU A 261 -9.51 -9.42 13.67
C LEU A 261 -8.80 -8.38 14.56
N MET A 262 -9.51 -7.85 15.58
CA MET A 262 -8.94 -6.88 16.53
C MET A 262 -7.84 -7.51 17.39
N LEU A 263 -8.02 -8.74 17.86
CA LEU A 263 -6.99 -9.46 18.62
C LEU A 263 -5.74 -9.71 17.77
N ASN A 264 -5.91 -10.12 16.52
CA ASN A 264 -4.79 -10.34 15.61
C ASN A 264 -4.06 -9.03 15.29
N HIS A 265 -4.78 -7.92 15.14
CA HIS A 265 -4.19 -6.59 14.92
C HIS A 265 -3.30 -6.19 16.11
N ARG A 266 -3.81 -6.27 17.35
CA ARG A 266 -3.05 -5.97 18.57
C ARG A 266 -1.80 -6.84 18.68
N TYR A 267 -1.96 -8.16 18.48
CA TYR A 267 -0.85 -9.10 18.52
C TYR A 267 0.27 -8.69 17.54
N LEU A 268 -0.07 -8.35 16.30
CA LEU A 268 0.91 -7.95 15.30
C LEU A 268 1.52 -6.57 15.58
N GLU A 269 0.73 -5.63 16.15
CA GLU A 269 1.24 -4.32 16.58
C GLU A 269 2.27 -4.45 17.72
N GLU A 270 2.01 -5.31 18.70
CA GLU A 270 2.94 -5.63 19.79
C GLU A 270 4.21 -6.32 19.27
N LYS A 271 4.07 -7.28 18.35
CA LYS A 271 5.17 -8.04 17.75
C LYS A 271 5.92 -7.31 16.63
N ARG A 272 5.46 -6.15 16.22
CA ARG A 272 5.98 -5.37 15.10
C ARG A 272 7.51 -5.19 15.14
N LYS A 273 8.09 -4.99 16.33
CA LYS A 273 9.53 -4.80 16.52
C LYS A 273 10.36 -6.09 16.42
N GLU A 274 9.71 -7.24 16.59
CA GLU A 274 10.36 -8.57 16.49
C GLU A 274 10.33 -9.11 15.06
N ILE A 275 9.48 -8.55 14.20
CA ILE A 275 9.39 -8.92 12.79
C ILE A 275 10.61 -8.32 12.06
N PRO A 276 11.31 -9.09 11.21
CA PRO A 276 12.55 -8.65 10.58
C PRO A 276 12.38 -7.54 9.52
N PHE A 277 11.15 -7.14 9.21
CA PHE A 277 10.81 -6.10 8.24
C PHE A 277 9.66 -5.23 8.77
N ASP A 278 9.56 -4.01 8.25
CA ASP A 278 8.54 -3.07 8.68
C ASP A 278 7.15 -3.48 8.19
N ILE A 279 6.17 -3.35 9.10
CA ILE A 279 4.73 -3.49 8.81
C ILE A 279 3.99 -2.26 9.35
N ASP A 280 3.00 -1.77 8.59
CA ASP A 280 2.22 -0.59 8.96
C ASP A 280 0.74 -0.89 9.27
N GLY A 281 0.38 -2.18 9.38
CA GLY A 281 -0.97 -2.63 9.68
C GLY A 281 -1.23 -4.07 9.31
N VAL A 282 -2.51 -4.41 9.16
CA VAL A 282 -2.99 -5.71 8.70
C VAL A 282 -3.97 -5.52 7.56
N VAL A 283 -3.83 -6.28 6.49
CA VAL A 283 -4.80 -6.29 5.39
C VAL A 283 -5.77 -7.44 5.62
N TYR A 284 -7.06 -7.13 5.65
CA TYR A 284 -8.13 -8.12 5.65
C TYR A 284 -8.71 -8.22 4.26
N LYS A 285 -8.78 -9.44 3.73
CA LYS A 285 -9.37 -9.77 2.43
C LYS A 285 -10.47 -10.80 2.63
N VAL A 286 -11.61 -10.63 2.00
CA VAL A 286 -12.62 -11.69 1.92
C VAL A 286 -11.97 -12.95 1.36
N ASN A 287 -12.03 -14.07 2.08
CA ASN A 287 -11.26 -15.26 1.72
C ASN A 287 -11.73 -15.92 0.42
N ASN A 288 -13.03 -15.93 0.14
CA ASN A 288 -13.63 -16.57 -1.03
C ASN A 288 -13.49 -15.71 -2.29
N PHE A 289 -12.93 -16.25 -3.38
CA PHE A 289 -12.67 -15.52 -4.63
C PHE A 289 -13.95 -15.21 -5.42
N ASP A 290 -14.99 -16.05 -5.36
CA ASP A 290 -16.26 -15.72 -6.00
C ASP A 290 -16.94 -14.54 -5.31
N GLN A 291 -16.85 -14.47 -3.97
CA GLN A 291 -17.32 -13.28 -3.25
C GLN A 291 -16.48 -12.04 -3.60
N GLN A 292 -15.15 -12.15 -3.69
CA GLN A 292 -14.30 -11.04 -4.12
C GLN A 292 -14.70 -10.54 -5.54
N LYS A 293 -14.94 -11.47 -6.46
CA LYS A 293 -15.37 -11.16 -7.82
C LYS A 293 -16.72 -10.45 -7.87
N ARG A 294 -17.69 -10.92 -7.09
CA ARG A 294 -19.02 -10.29 -6.96
C ARG A 294 -18.95 -8.91 -6.35
N LEU A 295 -18.16 -8.72 -5.28
CA LEU A 295 -17.93 -7.43 -4.64
C LEU A 295 -17.26 -6.42 -5.57
N GLY A 296 -16.31 -6.87 -6.38
CA GLY A 296 -15.62 -6.05 -7.36
C GLY A 296 -14.87 -4.87 -6.72
N PHE A 297 -14.84 -3.77 -7.45
CA PHE A 297 -14.06 -2.59 -7.09
C PHE A 297 -14.96 -1.36 -6.93
N ALA A 298 -14.54 -0.43 -6.07
CA ALA A 298 -15.03 0.94 -6.03
C ALA A 298 -13.89 1.83 -6.51
N ALA A 299 -14.18 2.92 -7.20
CA ALA A 299 -13.22 3.86 -7.79
C ALA A 299 -11.71 3.48 -7.72
N ASN A 300 -11.12 3.48 -6.52
CA ASN A 300 -9.68 3.28 -6.32
C ASN A 300 -9.32 2.15 -5.34
N ALA A 301 -10.31 1.37 -4.90
CA ALA A 301 -10.08 0.29 -3.93
C ALA A 301 -11.00 -0.91 -4.20
N PRO A 302 -10.56 -2.15 -3.90
CA PRO A 302 -11.44 -3.30 -3.89
C PRO A 302 -12.45 -3.18 -2.74
N ARG A 303 -13.72 -3.62 -2.97
CA ARG A 303 -14.73 -3.69 -1.92
C ARG A 303 -14.52 -4.88 -0.97
N TRP A 304 -13.66 -5.81 -1.35
CA TRP A 304 -13.40 -7.06 -0.65
C TRP A 304 -12.13 -7.04 0.21
N ALA A 305 -11.42 -5.89 0.27
CA ALA A 305 -10.21 -5.77 1.09
C ALA A 305 -10.13 -4.40 1.77
N ILE A 306 -9.57 -4.38 2.99
CA ILE A 306 -9.34 -3.19 3.77
C ILE A 306 -8.00 -3.29 4.52
N ALA A 307 -7.29 -2.18 4.67
CA ALA A 307 -6.07 -2.08 5.47
C ALA A 307 -6.40 -1.49 6.84
N HIS A 308 -6.24 -2.28 7.90
CA HIS A 308 -6.33 -1.81 9.27
C HIS A 308 -4.95 -1.38 9.72
N LYS A 309 -4.73 -0.06 9.76
CA LYS A 309 -3.44 0.51 10.07
C LYS A 309 -3.13 0.48 11.56
N PHE A 310 -1.85 0.32 11.90
CA PHE A 310 -1.39 0.48 13.29
C PHE A 310 -1.48 1.94 13.72
N SER A 311 -1.44 2.15 15.01
CA SER A 311 -1.34 3.48 15.58
C SER A 311 -0.11 4.19 15.02
N ALA A 312 -0.26 5.49 14.71
CA ALA A 312 0.86 6.29 14.23
C ALA A 312 2.01 6.28 15.23
N ASP A 313 3.24 6.21 14.72
CA ASP A 313 4.42 6.35 15.57
C ASP A 313 4.38 7.70 16.29
N ARG A 314 4.62 7.67 17.60
CA ARG A 314 4.68 8.86 18.45
C ARG A 314 6.10 9.07 18.92
N SER A 315 6.53 10.30 18.93
CA SER A 315 7.81 10.69 19.51
C SER A 315 7.64 11.91 20.37
N ILE A 316 8.40 11.97 21.44
CA ILE A 316 8.43 13.12 22.35
C ILE A 316 9.56 14.03 21.89
N SER A 317 9.27 15.33 21.81
CA SER A 317 10.26 16.36 21.53
C SER A 317 10.12 17.53 22.48
N GLU A 318 11.15 18.36 22.55
CA GLU A 318 11.23 19.55 23.40
C GLU A 318 10.87 20.79 22.55
N ILE A 319 10.00 21.65 23.07
CA ILE A 319 9.70 22.94 22.46
C ILE A 319 10.86 23.88 22.75
N LYS A 320 11.57 24.32 21.70
CA LYS A 320 12.68 25.27 21.81
C LYS A 320 12.19 26.72 21.85
N ASN A 321 11.16 27.04 21.07
CA ASN A 321 10.61 28.39 20.95
C ASN A 321 9.22 28.33 20.34
N ILE A 322 8.40 29.36 20.61
CA ILE A 322 7.13 29.58 19.95
C ILE A 322 7.21 30.93 19.22
N GLU A 323 7.09 30.92 17.92
CA GLU A 323 7.08 32.12 17.08
C GLU A 323 5.68 32.42 16.61
N ILE A 324 5.31 33.69 16.57
CA ILE A 324 4.04 34.12 16.01
C ILE A 324 4.29 34.56 14.57
N GLN A 325 3.69 33.85 13.64
CA GLN A 325 3.68 34.23 12.22
C GLN A 325 2.43 35.05 11.91
N ILE A 326 2.65 36.20 11.26
CA ILE A 326 1.58 37.08 10.86
C ILE A 326 1.18 36.76 9.41
N GLY A 327 -0.01 36.29 9.20
CA GLY A 327 -0.57 36.05 7.85
C GLY A 327 -0.84 37.35 7.09
N ARG A 328 -0.98 37.26 5.76
CA ARG A 328 -1.30 38.43 4.89
C ARG A 328 -2.60 39.13 5.27
N THR A 329 -3.50 38.47 5.97
CA THR A 329 -4.78 39.00 6.46
C THR A 329 -4.73 39.50 7.90
N GLY A 330 -3.51 39.58 8.51
CA GLY A 330 -3.34 39.96 9.92
C GLY A 330 -3.59 38.81 10.91
N ALA A 331 -3.91 37.61 10.45
CA ALA A 331 -4.09 36.45 11.33
C ALA A 331 -2.78 36.07 12.00
N LEU A 332 -2.80 35.93 13.33
CA LEU A 332 -1.67 35.50 14.15
C LEU A 332 -1.68 33.98 14.30
N THR A 333 -0.64 33.31 13.83
CA THR A 333 -0.50 31.85 13.95
C THR A 333 0.69 31.51 14.82
N PRO A 334 0.51 30.93 16.03
CA PRO A 334 1.62 30.43 16.82
C PRO A 334 2.23 29.21 16.17
N VAL A 335 3.56 29.19 16.02
CA VAL A 335 4.35 28.08 15.45
C VAL A 335 5.38 27.64 16.50
N ALA A 336 5.22 26.41 17.00
CA ALA A 336 6.19 25.82 17.89
C ALA A 336 7.41 25.33 17.09
N LYS A 337 8.60 25.82 17.45
CA LYS A 337 9.88 25.25 17.01
C LYS A 337 10.31 24.19 18.02
N ILE A 338 10.33 22.94 17.58
CA ILE A 338 10.69 21.79 18.43
C ILE A 338 12.10 21.31 18.10
N LYS A 339 12.69 20.54 19.03
CA LYS A 339 13.93 19.80 18.75
C LYS A 339 13.66 18.80 17.64
N PRO A 340 14.51 18.74 16.58
CA PRO A 340 14.31 17.78 15.49
C PRO A 340 14.18 16.36 16.03
N VAL A 341 13.16 15.64 15.58
CA VAL A 341 12.90 14.24 15.94
C VAL A 341 12.53 13.47 14.69
N ASN A 342 13.05 12.25 14.57
CA ASN A 342 12.73 11.37 13.44
C ASN A 342 11.48 10.54 13.75
N ILE A 343 10.50 10.56 12.84
CA ILE A 343 9.29 9.74 12.89
C ILE A 343 9.15 9.05 11.51
N GLY A 344 9.37 7.75 11.44
CA GLY A 344 9.24 6.98 10.21
C GLY A 344 10.16 7.46 9.06
N GLY A 345 11.34 8.03 9.37
CA GLY A 345 12.29 8.54 8.39
C GLY A 345 12.06 9.99 7.96
N VAL A 346 11.12 10.70 8.59
CA VAL A 346 10.85 12.15 8.39
C VAL A 346 11.25 12.91 9.65
N ILE A 347 12.00 14.01 9.48
CA ILE A 347 12.42 14.91 10.57
C ILE A 347 11.54 16.14 10.57
#